data_70cf30b8872d2e271bcb131609884d0c
#
_entry.id   70cf30b8872d2e271bcb131609884d0c
#
_cell.length_a   1.000
_cell.length_b   1.000
_cell.length_c   1.000
_cell.angle_alpha   90.00
_cell.angle_beta   90.00
_cell.angle_gamma   90.00
#
_symmetry.space_group_name_H-M   'P 1'
#
loop_
_entity.id
_entity.type
_entity.pdbx_description
1 polymer ?
#
loop_
_entity_poly.entity_id
_entity_poly.type
_entity_poly.pdbx_seq_one_letter_code
_entity_poly.pdbx_strand_id
1 'polypeptide(L)'
;MKFKESKSIYLQIADRICDEILQGQYPEEERIPSVREYAGTVEVNANTVVRTYDYLQGLEIIYNKRGIGYFVSTGAKERIITLRKDTFLHEDLPEFFRQLKTLEISMDEIDKMLSLIHISEPTRLRRIS
;
A
#
# COMPACT_ATOMS: atom_id res chain seq x y z
N MET A 1 11.77 5.75 8.86
CA MET A 1 10.73 4.85 9.11
C MET A 1 11.20 3.46 9.45
N LYS A 2 10.53 2.91 10.37
CA LYS A 2 10.95 1.63 10.81
C LYS A 2 10.37 0.58 9.90
N PHE A 3 11.22 -0.17 9.30
CA PHE A 3 10.74 -1.20 8.45
C PHE A 3 10.21 -2.34 9.22
N LYS A 4 9.33 -3.04 8.63
CA LYS A 4 8.85 -4.27 9.17
C LYS A 4 9.82 -5.33 8.73
N GLU A 5 10.89 -5.44 9.46
CA GLU A 5 11.93 -6.37 9.08
C GLU A 5 11.43 -7.78 8.97
N SER A 6 10.35 -8.09 9.69
CA SER A 6 9.75 -9.40 9.59
C SER A 6 8.98 -9.59 8.29
N LYS A 7 8.73 -8.53 7.56
CA LYS A 7 7.99 -8.63 6.32
C LYS A 7 8.90 -9.14 5.22
N SER A 8 8.48 -10.19 4.54
CA SER A 8 9.31 -10.78 3.52
C SER A 8 9.44 -9.86 2.32
N ILE A 9 10.50 -10.08 1.54
CA ILE A 9 10.79 -9.23 0.40
C ILE A 9 9.64 -9.22 -0.61
N TYR A 10 9.02 -10.38 -0.87
CA TYR A 10 7.98 -10.39 -1.88
C TYR A 10 6.78 -9.53 -1.48
N LEU A 11 6.51 -9.41 -0.17
CA LEU A 11 5.43 -8.55 0.30
C LEU A 11 5.82 -7.08 0.23
N GLN A 12 7.08 -6.77 0.48
CA GLN A 12 7.55 -5.40 0.34
C GLN A 12 7.45 -4.95 -1.12
N ILE A 13 7.76 -5.84 -2.04
CA ILE A 13 7.63 -5.52 -3.46
C ILE A 13 6.16 -5.35 -3.83
N ALA A 14 5.28 -6.17 -3.24
CA ALA A 14 3.85 -6.02 -3.49
C ALA A 14 3.37 -4.65 -3.04
N ASP A 15 3.83 -4.18 -1.87
CA ASP A 15 3.47 -2.85 -1.40
C ASP A 15 3.95 -1.78 -2.36
N ARG A 16 5.14 -1.95 -2.89
CA ARG A 16 5.69 -0.98 -3.84
C ARG A 16 4.87 -0.92 -5.12
N ILE A 17 4.48 -2.07 -5.64
CA ILE A 17 3.66 -2.10 -6.84
C ILE A 17 2.30 -1.45 -6.57
N CYS A 18 1.72 -1.71 -5.40
CA CYS A 18 0.47 -1.08 -5.03
C CYS A 18 0.61 0.44 -4.96
N ASP A 19 1.72 0.93 -4.41
CA ASP A 19 1.98 2.36 -4.40
C ASP A 19 2.03 2.92 -5.82
N GLU A 20 2.70 2.20 -6.72
CA GLU A 20 2.82 2.64 -8.10
C GLU A 20 1.45 2.68 -8.78
N ILE A 21 0.60 1.71 -8.47
CA ILE A 21 -0.75 1.71 -9.01
C ILE A 21 -1.54 2.90 -8.46
N LEU A 22 -1.44 3.14 -7.15
CA LEU A 22 -2.17 4.25 -6.55
C LEU A 22 -1.72 5.59 -7.09
N GLN A 23 -0.44 5.70 -7.44
CA GLN A 23 0.10 6.93 -7.99
C GLN A 23 -0.20 7.12 -9.47
N GLY A 24 -0.84 6.14 -10.08
CA GLY A 24 -1.21 6.25 -11.47
C GLY A 24 -0.15 5.81 -12.46
N GLN A 25 0.95 5.24 -11.96
CA GLN A 25 2.00 4.77 -12.83
C GLN A 25 1.52 3.62 -13.70
N TYR A 26 0.65 2.78 -13.16
CA TYR A 26 0.03 1.69 -13.90
C TYR A 26 -1.48 1.86 -13.82
N PRO A 27 -2.10 2.48 -14.82
CA PRO A 27 -3.56 2.65 -14.82
C PRO A 27 -4.30 1.32 -14.91
N GLU A 28 -5.54 1.33 -14.51
CA GLU A 28 -6.37 0.14 -14.58
C GLU A 28 -6.48 -0.35 -16.01
N GLU A 29 -6.49 -1.65 -16.18
CA GLU A 29 -6.57 -2.33 -17.47
C GLU A 29 -5.35 -2.15 -18.35
N GLU A 30 -4.28 -1.57 -17.81
CA GLU A 30 -3.05 -1.44 -18.57
C GLU A 30 -2.00 -2.40 -18.05
N ARG A 31 -1.05 -2.67 -18.91
CA ARG A 31 -0.04 -3.66 -18.64
C ARG A 31 1.00 -3.15 -17.65
N ILE A 32 1.44 -4.03 -16.75
CA ILE A 32 2.56 -3.73 -15.87
C ILE A 32 3.78 -4.46 -16.40
N PRO A 33 4.98 -4.12 -15.92
CA PRO A 33 6.19 -4.81 -16.39
C PRO A 33 6.11 -6.31 -16.16
N SER A 34 6.78 -7.06 -17.00
CA SER A 34 6.85 -8.49 -16.82
C SER A 34 7.64 -8.80 -15.54
N VAL A 35 7.53 -10.04 -15.09
CA VAL A 35 8.29 -10.48 -13.92
C VAL A 35 9.77 -10.18 -14.10
N ARG A 36 10.29 -10.50 -15.27
CA ARG A 36 11.71 -10.32 -15.53
C ARG A 36 12.10 -8.85 -15.57
N GLU A 37 11.26 -8.04 -16.20
CA GLU A 37 11.53 -6.61 -16.24
C GLU A 37 11.51 -5.99 -14.87
N TYR A 38 10.51 -6.35 -14.07
CA TYR A 38 10.40 -5.76 -12.75
C TYR A 38 11.53 -6.23 -11.85
N ALA A 39 11.91 -7.51 -11.95
CA ALA A 39 13.03 -8.03 -11.17
C ALA A 39 14.30 -7.25 -11.48
N GLY A 40 14.52 -6.91 -12.74
CA GLY A 40 15.67 -6.11 -13.11
C GLY A 40 15.61 -4.71 -12.54
N THR A 41 14.44 -4.12 -12.52
CA THR A 41 14.27 -2.76 -12.02
C THR A 41 14.55 -2.68 -10.52
N VAL A 42 14.06 -3.63 -9.74
CA VAL A 42 14.25 -3.59 -8.29
C VAL A 42 15.43 -4.44 -7.83
N GLU A 43 16.11 -5.08 -8.79
CA GLU A 43 17.34 -5.83 -8.51
C GLU A 43 17.13 -6.94 -7.49
N VAL A 44 16.12 -7.75 -7.73
CA VAL A 44 15.87 -8.93 -6.91
C VAL A 44 15.73 -10.15 -7.81
N ASN A 45 15.72 -11.32 -7.18
CA ASN A 45 15.57 -12.57 -7.90
C ASN A 45 14.20 -12.63 -8.57
N ALA A 46 14.16 -13.10 -9.81
CA ALA A 46 12.91 -13.19 -10.54
C ALA A 46 11.88 -14.05 -9.82
N ASN A 47 12.33 -15.11 -9.13
CA ASN A 47 11.39 -15.95 -8.40
C ASN A 47 10.66 -15.20 -7.30
N THR A 48 11.34 -14.22 -6.70
CA THR A 48 10.70 -13.38 -5.69
C THR A 48 9.58 -12.56 -6.32
N VAL A 49 9.82 -12.04 -7.52
CA VAL A 49 8.80 -11.25 -8.21
C VAL A 49 7.64 -12.14 -8.65
N VAL A 50 7.92 -13.38 -9.07
CA VAL A 50 6.86 -14.32 -9.38
C VAL A 50 5.94 -14.47 -8.17
N ARG A 51 6.53 -14.64 -7.01
CA ARG A 51 5.76 -14.80 -5.79
C ARG A 51 4.92 -13.55 -5.49
N THR A 52 5.50 -12.38 -5.74
CA THR A 52 4.79 -11.13 -5.57
C THR A 52 3.59 -11.05 -6.51
N TYR A 53 3.79 -11.38 -7.78
CA TYR A 53 2.71 -11.30 -8.76
C TYR A 53 1.61 -12.32 -8.45
N ASP A 54 1.99 -13.51 -8.00
CA ASP A 54 1.00 -14.49 -7.59
C ASP A 54 0.16 -13.97 -6.42
N TYR A 55 0.83 -13.32 -5.48
CA TYR A 55 0.16 -12.75 -4.32
C TYR A 55 -0.84 -11.66 -4.75
N LEU A 56 -0.39 -10.75 -5.61
CA LEU A 56 -1.26 -9.67 -6.08
C LEU A 56 -2.42 -10.20 -6.92
N GLN A 57 -2.17 -11.28 -7.66
CA GLN A 57 -3.24 -11.92 -8.41
C GLN A 57 -4.27 -12.52 -7.47
N GLY A 58 -3.82 -13.13 -6.41
CA GLY A 58 -4.71 -13.68 -5.40
C GLY A 58 -5.60 -12.63 -4.77
N LEU A 59 -5.10 -11.41 -4.67
CA LEU A 59 -5.89 -10.29 -4.15
C LEU A 59 -6.72 -9.62 -5.24
N GLU A 60 -6.60 -10.09 -6.47
CA GLU A 60 -7.32 -9.54 -7.62
C GLU A 60 -6.95 -8.10 -7.92
N ILE A 61 -5.72 -7.74 -7.60
CA ILE A 61 -5.19 -6.42 -7.93
C ILE A 61 -4.64 -6.42 -9.35
N ILE A 62 -4.06 -7.54 -9.77
CA ILE A 62 -3.61 -7.71 -11.15
C ILE A 62 -4.15 -9.02 -11.67
N TYR A 63 -4.12 -9.18 -13.00
CA TYR A 63 -4.50 -10.45 -13.60
C TYR A 63 -3.56 -10.75 -14.76
N ASN A 64 -3.45 -12.03 -15.06
CA ASN A 64 -2.57 -12.51 -16.12
C ASN A 64 -3.37 -12.74 -17.40
N LYS A 65 -2.93 -12.10 -18.47
CA LYS A 65 -3.52 -12.36 -19.77
C LYS A 65 -2.56 -13.29 -20.48
N ARG A 66 -2.95 -14.53 -20.57
CA ARG A 66 -2.07 -15.57 -21.06
C ARG A 66 -1.43 -15.22 -22.38
N GLY A 67 -0.10 -15.34 -22.42
CA GLY A 67 0.64 -15.05 -23.64
C GLY A 67 0.88 -13.57 -23.88
N ILE A 68 0.31 -12.68 -23.06
CA ILE A 68 0.46 -11.27 -23.27
C ILE A 68 1.15 -10.60 -22.08
N GLY A 69 0.72 -10.91 -20.87
CA GLY A 69 1.36 -10.34 -19.68
C GLY A 69 0.38 -10.08 -18.57
N TYR A 70 0.84 -9.29 -17.61
CA TYR A 70 0.05 -8.96 -16.44
C TYR A 70 -0.53 -7.55 -16.57
N PHE A 71 -1.74 -7.39 -16.11
CA PHE A 71 -2.48 -6.15 -16.24
C PHE A 71 -3.10 -5.76 -14.91
N VAL A 72 -3.31 -4.46 -14.71
CA VAL A 72 -3.96 -3.97 -13.50
C VAL A 72 -5.46 -4.24 -13.64
N SER A 73 -6.05 -4.82 -12.62
CA SER A 73 -7.48 -5.13 -12.65
C SER A 73 -8.32 -3.88 -12.55
N THR A 74 -9.51 -3.94 -13.13
CA THR A 74 -10.49 -2.87 -12.93
C THR A 74 -10.83 -2.83 -11.44
N GLY A 75 -10.84 -1.64 -10.86
CA GLY A 75 -11.13 -1.48 -9.44
C GLY A 75 -9.93 -1.75 -8.54
N ALA A 76 -8.74 -1.89 -9.12
CA ALA A 76 -7.55 -2.20 -8.33
C ALA A 76 -7.26 -1.12 -7.29
N LYS A 77 -7.38 0.15 -7.66
CA LYS A 77 -7.09 1.22 -6.71
C LYS A 77 -7.98 1.14 -5.49
N GLU A 78 -9.26 0.97 -5.72
CA GLU A 78 -10.21 0.88 -4.61
C GLU A 78 -9.93 -0.33 -3.75
N ARG A 79 -9.58 -1.42 -4.38
CA ARG A 79 -9.29 -2.65 -3.65
C ARG A 79 -8.06 -2.48 -2.78
N ILE A 80 -7.03 -1.83 -3.31
CA ILE A 80 -5.81 -1.58 -2.53
C ILE A 80 -6.12 -0.70 -1.34
N ILE A 81 -6.88 0.36 -1.55
CA ILE A 81 -7.23 1.28 -0.46
C ILE A 81 -8.03 0.56 0.60
N THR A 82 -9.00 -0.27 0.19
CA THR A 82 -9.81 -1.02 1.14
C THR A 82 -8.96 -1.96 1.99
N LEU A 83 -8.03 -2.66 1.34
CA LEU A 83 -7.16 -3.57 2.07
C LEU A 83 -6.25 -2.84 3.04
N ARG A 84 -5.71 -1.72 2.62
CA ARG A 84 -4.81 -0.95 3.48
C ARG A 84 -5.56 -0.29 4.63
N LYS A 85 -6.77 0.18 4.35
CA LYS A 85 -7.58 0.78 5.39
C LYS A 85 -7.92 -0.26 6.45
N ASP A 86 -8.26 -1.47 6.01
CA ASP A 86 -8.58 -2.53 6.94
C ASP A 86 -7.39 -2.86 7.84
N THR A 87 -6.21 -2.99 7.24
CA THR A 87 -5.01 -3.27 8.00
C THR A 87 -4.70 -2.14 8.98
N PHE A 88 -4.82 -0.91 8.50
CA PHE A 88 -4.54 0.24 9.36
C PHE A 88 -5.46 0.28 10.56
N LEU A 89 -6.76 0.12 10.33
CA LEU A 89 -7.73 0.24 11.42
C LEU A 89 -7.65 -0.91 12.41
N HIS A 90 -7.30 -2.10 11.96
CA HIS A 90 -7.32 -3.27 12.85
C HIS A 90 -5.96 -3.66 13.39
N GLU A 91 -4.89 -3.16 12.81
CA GLU A 91 -3.55 -3.51 13.28
C GLU A 91 -2.74 -2.29 13.71
N ASP A 92 -2.63 -1.29 12.84
CA ASP A 92 -1.78 -0.15 13.12
C ASP A 92 -2.38 0.78 14.16
N LEU A 93 -3.66 1.05 14.06
CA LEU A 93 -4.30 2.00 14.95
C LEU A 93 -4.37 1.50 16.39
N PRO A 94 -4.74 0.25 16.65
CA PRO A 94 -4.70 -0.25 18.03
C PRO A 94 -3.31 -0.19 18.63
N GLU A 95 -2.28 -0.47 17.85
CA GLU A 95 -0.91 -0.37 18.32
C GLU A 95 -0.54 1.07 18.64
N PHE A 96 -0.98 1.98 17.80
CA PHE A 96 -0.77 3.40 18.01
C PHE A 96 -1.41 3.84 19.33
N PHE A 97 -2.64 3.43 19.58
CA PHE A 97 -3.33 3.77 20.83
C PHE A 97 -2.62 3.18 22.03
N ARG A 98 -2.09 1.99 21.90
CA ARG A 98 -1.36 1.37 22.99
C ARG A 98 -0.10 2.17 23.31
N GLN A 99 0.57 2.69 22.29
CA GLN A 99 1.75 3.50 22.49
C GLN A 99 1.41 4.84 23.15
N LEU A 100 0.29 5.44 22.75
CA LEU A 100 -0.14 6.68 23.38
C LEU A 100 -0.32 6.48 24.88
N LYS A 101 -0.93 5.36 25.24
CA LYS A 101 -1.16 5.07 26.65
C LYS A 101 0.15 4.87 27.38
N THR A 102 1.06 4.11 26.80
CA THR A 102 2.35 3.84 27.42
C THR A 102 3.17 5.09 27.61
N LEU A 103 3.13 5.98 26.62
CA LEU A 103 3.93 7.21 26.66
C LEU A 103 3.20 8.35 27.33
N GLU A 104 1.99 8.10 27.81
CA GLU A 104 1.17 9.12 28.51
C GLU A 104 0.94 10.34 27.64
N ILE A 105 0.66 10.10 26.36
CA ILE A 105 0.34 11.17 25.43
C ILE A 105 -1.17 11.32 25.38
N SER A 106 -1.67 12.54 25.57
CA SER A 106 -3.11 12.77 25.61
C SER A 106 -3.68 12.93 24.21
N MET A 107 -4.99 12.72 24.11
CA MET A 107 -5.65 12.95 22.84
C MET A 107 -5.64 14.42 22.45
N ASP A 108 -5.55 15.32 23.44
CA ASP A 108 -5.44 16.73 23.14
C ASP A 108 -4.18 17.03 22.35
N GLU A 109 -3.09 16.37 22.71
CA GLU A 109 -1.85 16.56 21.98
C GLU A 109 -1.97 16.05 20.55
N ILE A 110 -2.65 14.93 20.38
CA ILE A 110 -2.86 14.37 19.05
C ILE A 110 -3.76 15.30 18.23
N ASP A 111 -4.82 15.82 18.84
CA ASP A 111 -5.70 16.76 18.16
C ASP A 111 -4.96 17.99 17.68
N LYS A 112 -4.05 18.49 18.50
CA LYS A 112 -3.28 19.67 18.11
C LYS A 112 -2.41 19.36 16.90
N MET A 113 -1.80 18.20 16.89
CA MET A 113 -0.96 17.82 15.75
C MET A 113 -1.80 17.63 14.49
N LEU A 114 -2.98 17.05 14.63
CA LEU A 114 -3.87 16.88 13.51
C LEU A 114 -4.34 18.23 13.00
N SER A 115 -4.55 19.20 13.89
CA SER A 115 -4.92 20.55 13.49
C SER A 115 -3.86 21.21 12.63
N LEU A 116 -2.59 20.92 12.91
CA LEU A 116 -1.51 21.44 12.08
C LEU A 116 -1.57 20.86 10.68
N ILE A 117 -1.93 19.61 10.58
CA ILE A 117 -2.12 18.98 9.27
C ILE A 117 -3.31 19.62 8.56
N HIS A 118 -4.37 19.93 9.31
CA HIS A 118 -5.53 20.61 8.76
C HIS A 118 -5.15 21.96 8.19
N ILE A 119 -4.30 22.67 8.89
CA ILE A 119 -3.85 23.97 8.40
C ILE A 119 -3.11 23.82 7.09
N SER A 120 -2.34 22.74 6.96
CA SER A 120 -1.59 22.50 5.74
C SER A 120 -2.48 22.05 4.59
N GLU A 121 -3.51 21.28 4.89
CA GLU A 121 -4.41 20.75 3.87
C GLU A 121 -5.86 20.89 4.28
N PRO A 122 -6.29 22.10 4.54
CA PRO A 122 -7.62 22.31 5.12
C PRO A 122 -8.77 21.83 4.25
N THR A 123 -8.65 22.00 2.95
CA THR A 123 -9.73 21.63 2.05
C THR A 123 -10.05 20.16 2.09
N ARG A 124 -9.00 19.36 2.10
CA ARG A 124 -9.17 17.94 2.10
C ARG A 124 -9.74 17.42 3.39
N LEU A 125 -9.18 17.88 4.48
CA LEU A 125 -9.56 17.34 5.78
C LEU A 125 -10.88 17.85 6.28
N ARG A 126 -11.28 19.02 5.84
CA ARG A 126 -12.56 19.56 6.26
C ARG A 126 -13.72 18.77 5.81
N ARG A 127 -13.59 18.04 4.71
CA ARG A 127 -14.64 17.23 4.22
C ARG A 127 -14.91 16.03 5.05
N ILE A 128 -13.95 15.61 5.83
CA ILE A 128 -14.06 14.41 6.60
C ILE A 128 -14.82 14.61 7.88
N SER A 129 -14.75 15.80 8.41
CA SER A 129 -15.41 16.06 9.69
C SER A 129 -16.92 16.31 9.60
#